data_20e018ce81d858032967136326a53906
#
_entry.id   20e018ce81d858032967136326a53906
#
_cell.length_a   1.000
_cell.length_b   1.000
_cell.length_c   1.000
_cell.angle_alpha   90.00
_cell.angle_beta   90.00
_cell.angle_gamma   90.00
#
_symmetry.space_group_name_H-M   'P 1'
#
loop_
_entity.id
_entity.type
_entity.pdbx_description
1 polymer ?
#
loop_
_entity_poly.entity_id
_entity_poly.type
_entity_poly.pdbx_seq_one_letter_code
_entity_poly.pdbx_strand_id
1 'polypeptide(L)'
;MVWSLAKERLIPARFAKTNFRGVPVWAVLFSMAGSLLALLSSVIAASTVYLVLVAVSGLATLVVWFSVCVCHIRFRREWARDGHSADELGYRAPGFPVLPWLAIVMCIGALVLVVLDETQRSTLYCMIPFVACCYAAYYALERQRKREKNT
;
A
#
# COMPACT_ATOMS: atom_id res chain seq x y z
N MET A 1 -5.95 -4.79 -9.56
CA MET A 1 -4.94 -3.97 -8.86
C MET A 1 -3.57 -3.99 -9.54
N VAL A 2 -2.89 -5.14 -9.71
CA VAL A 2 -1.53 -5.19 -10.32
C VAL A 2 -1.49 -4.53 -11.71
N TRP A 3 -2.46 -4.76 -12.58
CA TRP A 3 -2.56 -4.13 -13.88
C TRP A 3 -2.72 -2.60 -13.79
N SER A 4 -3.54 -2.09 -12.87
CA SER A 4 -3.74 -0.67 -12.65
C SER A 4 -2.46 0.02 -12.21
N LEU A 5 -1.72 -0.58 -11.26
CA LEU A 5 -0.41 -0.10 -10.81
C LEU A 5 0.64 -0.09 -11.94
N ALA A 6 0.57 -1.07 -12.86
CA ALA A 6 1.44 -1.12 -14.03
C ALA A 6 1.10 -0.03 -15.05
N LYS A 7 -0.18 0.34 -15.19
CA LYS A 7 -0.63 1.44 -16.05
C LYS A 7 -0.16 2.79 -15.52
N GLU A 8 -0.15 2.96 -14.19
CA GLU A 8 0.42 4.13 -13.50
C GLU A 8 1.97 4.14 -13.49
N ARG A 9 2.60 3.15 -14.16
CA ARG A 9 4.05 2.98 -14.20
C ARG A 9 4.73 2.81 -12.83
N LEU A 10 3.99 2.36 -11.82
CA LEU A 10 4.53 2.04 -10.49
C LEU A 10 5.19 0.66 -10.45
N ILE A 11 4.86 -0.20 -11.41
CA ILE A 11 5.41 -1.56 -11.62
C ILE A 11 5.88 -1.67 -13.07
N PRO A 12 6.82 -2.58 -13.39
CA PRO A 12 7.34 -2.76 -14.75
C PRO A 12 6.23 -2.87 -15.80
N ALA A 13 6.41 -2.19 -16.93
CA ALA A 13 5.42 -2.08 -18.00
C ALA A 13 4.99 -3.45 -18.61
N ARG A 14 5.72 -4.53 -18.33
CA ARG A 14 5.37 -5.91 -18.76
C ARG A 14 4.02 -6.34 -18.21
N PHE A 15 3.65 -5.90 -17.00
CA PHE A 15 2.36 -6.21 -16.36
C PHE A 15 1.19 -5.40 -16.92
N ALA A 16 1.46 -4.32 -17.66
CA ALA A 16 0.44 -3.53 -18.34
C ALA A 16 0.00 -4.12 -19.69
N LYS A 17 0.81 -5.05 -20.28
CA LYS A 17 0.48 -5.67 -21.56
C LYS A 17 -0.74 -6.56 -21.46
N THR A 18 -1.75 -6.27 -22.26
CA THR A 18 -2.98 -7.05 -22.41
C THR A 18 -2.90 -7.91 -23.66
N ASN A 19 -3.51 -9.09 -23.62
CA ASN A 19 -3.66 -9.98 -24.77
C ASN A 19 -4.81 -9.48 -25.69
N PHE A 20 -5.01 -10.12 -26.85
CA PHE A 20 -6.09 -9.85 -27.81
C PHE A 20 -7.48 -9.74 -27.19
N ARG A 21 -7.72 -10.38 -26.06
CA ARG A 21 -8.98 -10.35 -25.31
C ARG A 21 -9.01 -9.29 -24.20
N GLY A 22 -8.07 -8.35 -24.15
CA GLY A 22 -7.99 -7.31 -23.13
C GLY A 22 -7.57 -7.79 -21.74
N VAL A 23 -7.12 -9.06 -21.59
CA VAL A 23 -6.74 -9.64 -20.30
C VAL A 23 -5.24 -9.43 -20.06
N PRO A 24 -4.82 -8.89 -18.91
CA PRO A 24 -3.41 -8.73 -18.54
C PRO A 24 -2.84 -10.06 -18.01
N VAL A 25 -2.42 -10.93 -18.92
CA VAL A 25 -1.99 -12.32 -18.62
C VAL A 25 -0.86 -12.36 -17.58
N TRP A 26 0.12 -11.48 -17.68
CA TRP A 26 1.24 -11.42 -16.73
C TRP A 26 0.81 -11.04 -15.30
N ALA A 27 -0.18 -10.13 -15.17
CA ALA A 27 -0.71 -9.77 -13.86
C ALA A 27 -1.51 -10.92 -13.24
N VAL A 28 -2.27 -11.65 -14.05
CA VAL A 28 -3.03 -12.83 -13.62
C VAL A 28 -2.10 -13.97 -13.20
N LEU A 29 -1.07 -14.29 -14.01
CA LEU A 29 -0.08 -15.31 -13.69
C LEU A 29 0.67 -15.00 -12.38
N PHE A 30 1.04 -13.73 -12.17
CA PHE A 30 1.68 -13.30 -10.94
C PHE A 30 0.78 -13.51 -9.72
N SER A 31 -0.51 -13.15 -9.84
CA SER A 31 -1.49 -13.38 -8.77
C SER A 31 -1.73 -14.87 -8.51
N MET A 32 -1.78 -15.69 -9.56
CA MET A 32 -1.92 -17.16 -9.42
C MET A 32 -0.69 -17.80 -8.76
N ALA A 33 0.52 -17.34 -9.11
CA ALA A 33 1.74 -17.78 -8.46
C ALA A 33 1.74 -17.45 -6.95
N GLY A 34 1.29 -16.26 -6.58
CA GLY A 34 1.10 -15.86 -5.17
C GLY A 34 0.11 -16.76 -4.44
N SER A 35 -1.02 -17.09 -5.07
CA SER A 35 -2.01 -18.01 -4.51
C SER A 35 -1.46 -19.44 -4.36
N LEU A 36 -0.67 -19.92 -5.32
CA LEU A 36 -0.04 -21.23 -5.24
C LEU A 36 0.99 -21.31 -4.10
N LEU A 37 1.78 -20.25 -3.93
CA LEU A 37 2.72 -20.14 -2.80
C LEU A 37 1.99 -20.13 -1.45
N ALA A 38 0.85 -19.46 -1.37
CA ALA A 38 0.02 -19.46 -0.17
C ALA A 38 -0.54 -20.87 0.16
N LEU A 39 -0.95 -21.63 -0.86
CA LEU A 39 -1.37 -23.02 -0.70
C LEU A 39 -0.21 -23.93 -0.25
N LEU A 40 0.98 -23.79 -0.81
CA LEU A 40 2.16 -24.54 -0.38
C LEU A 40 2.53 -24.25 1.07
N SER A 41 2.44 -22.98 1.48
CA SER A 41 2.67 -22.54 2.86
C SER A 41 1.71 -23.20 3.85
N SER A 42 0.46 -23.43 3.45
CA SER A 42 -0.56 -24.13 4.26
C SER A 42 -0.19 -25.60 4.58
N VAL A 43 0.56 -26.25 3.71
CA VAL A 43 0.96 -27.66 3.88
C VAL A 43 2.22 -27.78 4.74
N ILE A 44 3.18 -26.86 4.61
CA ILE A 44 4.53 -27.00 5.19
C ILE A 44 4.62 -26.38 6.59
N ALA A 45 3.91 -25.29 6.87
CA ALA A 45 4.00 -24.55 8.13
C ALA A 45 2.69 -23.85 8.48
N ALA A 46 1.62 -24.63 8.61
CA ALA A 46 0.24 -24.15 8.62
C ALA A 46 -0.09 -23.10 9.70
N SER A 47 0.55 -23.12 10.88
CA SER A 47 0.19 -22.19 11.96
C SER A 47 1.01 -20.91 11.99
N THR A 48 2.32 -21.00 11.93
CA THR A 48 3.21 -19.83 12.14
C THR A 48 3.27 -18.92 10.92
N VAL A 49 3.43 -19.49 9.73
CA VAL A 49 3.53 -18.69 8.48
C VAL A 49 2.20 -17.99 8.18
N TYR A 50 1.08 -18.67 8.39
CA TYR A 50 -0.25 -18.07 8.22
C TYR A 50 -0.47 -16.88 9.16
N LEU A 51 -0.16 -17.03 10.45
CA LEU A 51 -0.29 -15.95 11.42
C LEU A 51 0.57 -14.74 11.07
N VAL A 52 1.82 -14.97 10.66
CA VAL A 52 2.72 -13.89 10.23
C VAL A 52 2.20 -13.17 8.98
N LEU A 53 1.71 -13.91 7.98
CA LEU A 53 1.17 -13.32 6.76
C LEU A 53 -0.08 -12.48 7.03
N VAL A 54 -1.00 -12.98 7.86
CA VAL A 54 -2.21 -12.25 8.25
C VAL A 54 -1.84 -10.98 9.02
N ALA A 55 -0.92 -11.07 9.97
CA ALA A 55 -0.50 -9.95 10.77
C ALA A 55 0.25 -8.88 9.94
N VAL A 56 1.14 -9.27 9.01
CA VAL A 56 1.79 -8.35 8.07
C VAL A 56 0.77 -7.66 7.17
N SER A 57 -0.24 -8.39 6.69
CA SER A 57 -1.34 -7.82 5.89
C SER A 57 -2.15 -6.78 6.67
N GLY A 58 -2.46 -7.06 7.95
CA GLY A 58 -3.16 -6.13 8.83
C GLY A 58 -2.36 -4.83 9.07
N LEU A 59 -1.06 -4.96 9.36
CA LEU A 59 -0.17 -3.81 9.53
C LEU A 59 -0.01 -2.99 8.25
N ALA A 60 0.13 -3.64 7.09
CA ALA A 60 0.20 -2.96 5.81
C ALA A 60 -1.07 -2.12 5.54
N THR A 61 -2.24 -2.65 5.91
CA THR A 61 -3.51 -1.92 5.81
C THR A 61 -3.53 -0.67 6.69
N LEU A 62 -3.03 -0.75 7.93
CA LEU A 62 -2.92 0.42 8.82
C LEU A 62 -2.01 1.51 8.23
N VAL A 63 -0.88 1.13 7.63
CA VAL A 63 0.05 2.08 6.98
C VAL A 63 -0.63 2.76 5.79
N VAL A 64 -1.40 2.03 5.00
CA VAL A 64 -2.16 2.60 3.87
C VAL A 64 -3.19 3.60 4.37
N TRP A 65 -3.97 3.26 5.38
CA TRP A 65 -5.00 4.14 5.93
C TRP A 65 -4.40 5.40 6.55
N PHE A 66 -3.30 5.25 7.29
CA PHE A 66 -2.56 6.41 7.81
C PHE A 66 -2.10 7.32 6.66
N SER A 67 -1.53 6.76 5.59
CA SER A 67 -1.07 7.51 4.43
C SER A 67 -2.23 8.25 3.74
N VAL A 68 -3.39 7.62 3.60
CA VAL A 68 -4.59 8.24 3.02
C VAL A 68 -5.04 9.44 3.86
N CYS A 69 -5.06 9.31 5.19
CA CYS A 69 -5.43 10.41 6.08
C CYS A 69 -4.47 11.60 5.96
N VAL A 70 -3.16 11.32 5.91
CA VAL A 70 -2.13 12.36 5.73
C VAL A 70 -2.25 13.04 4.36
N CYS A 71 -2.45 12.27 3.30
CA CYS A 71 -2.66 12.80 1.96
C CYS A 71 -3.90 13.68 1.89
N HIS A 72 -5.00 13.27 2.53
CA HIS A 72 -6.23 14.05 2.58
C HIS A 72 -6.03 15.40 3.27
N ILE A 73 -5.30 15.43 4.40
CA ILE A 73 -5.01 16.69 5.12
C ILE A 73 -4.10 17.58 4.27
N ARG A 74 -3.05 17.01 3.64
CA ARG A 74 -2.14 17.77 2.77
C ARG A 74 -2.86 18.35 1.57
N PHE A 75 -3.66 17.55 0.87
CA PHE A 75 -4.45 17.99 -0.27
C PHE A 75 -5.35 19.18 0.09
N ARG A 76 -6.07 19.10 1.21
CA ARG A 76 -6.94 20.18 1.67
C ARG A 76 -6.17 21.44 2.03
N ARG A 77 -4.96 21.31 2.60
CA ARG A 77 -4.10 22.46 2.92
C ARG A 77 -3.56 23.14 1.66
N GLU A 78 -3.11 22.35 0.67
CA GLU A 78 -2.65 22.89 -0.61
C GLU A 78 -3.78 23.56 -1.36
N TRP A 79 -4.96 22.94 -1.44
CA TRP A 79 -6.15 23.50 -2.08
C TRP A 79 -6.54 24.86 -1.51
N ALA A 80 -6.54 24.98 -0.19
CA ALA A 80 -6.82 26.24 0.50
C ALA A 80 -5.71 27.28 0.28
N ARG A 81 -4.44 26.84 0.13
CA ARG A 81 -3.29 27.71 -0.12
C ARG A 81 -3.31 28.29 -1.54
N ASP A 82 -3.82 27.54 -2.50
CA ASP A 82 -3.98 27.98 -3.90
C ASP A 82 -5.18 28.92 -4.08
N GLY A 83 -5.86 29.32 -2.99
CA GLY A 83 -6.95 30.29 -3.00
C GLY A 83 -8.31 29.73 -3.39
N HIS A 84 -8.43 28.40 -3.55
CA HIS A 84 -9.68 27.74 -3.87
C HIS A 84 -10.56 27.56 -2.63
N SER A 85 -11.85 27.81 -2.79
CA SER A 85 -12.82 27.59 -1.72
C SER A 85 -13.16 26.10 -1.56
N ALA A 86 -13.55 25.70 -0.35
CA ALA A 86 -13.96 24.33 -0.08
C ALA A 86 -15.27 23.95 -0.82
N ASP A 87 -16.00 24.93 -1.33
CA ASP A 87 -17.27 24.75 -2.04
C ASP A 87 -17.07 24.34 -3.52
N GLU A 88 -15.87 24.55 -4.06
CA GLU A 88 -15.50 24.15 -5.43
C GLU A 88 -15.16 22.65 -5.54
N LEU A 89 -14.99 21.96 -4.40
CA LEU A 89 -14.76 20.52 -4.37
C LEU A 89 -16.06 19.76 -4.66
N GLY A 90 -16.04 18.89 -5.66
CA GLY A 90 -17.19 18.06 -6.05
C GLY A 90 -17.69 17.11 -4.94
N TYR A 91 -16.90 16.88 -3.89
CA TYR A 91 -17.28 16.15 -2.68
C TYR A 91 -16.75 16.83 -1.43
N ARG A 92 -17.66 17.19 -0.55
CA ARG A 92 -17.36 17.81 0.74
C ARG A 92 -17.47 16.76 1.83
N ALA A 93 -16.33 16.25 2.30
CA ALA A 93 -16.32 15.31 3.43
C ALA A 93 -16.85 16.00 4.70
N PRO A 94 -17.96 15.51 5.29
CA PRO A 94 -18.48 16.08 6.53
C PRO A 94 -17.48 15.86 7.68
N GLY A 95 -17.39 16.82 8.60
CA GLY A 95 -16.55 16.71 9.80
C GLY A 95 -15.05 17.03 9.61
N PHE A 96 -14.66 17.66 8.51
CA PHE A 96 -13.31 18.22 8.40
C PHE A 96 -13.13 19.44 9.33
N PRO A 97 -12.01 19.60 10.08
CA PRO A 97 -10.79 18.76 10.09
C PRO A 97 -10.78 17.64 11.14
N VAL A 98 -11.82 17.47 11.95
CA VAL A 98 -11.83 16.57 13.12
C VAL A 98 -11.71 15.11 12.73
N LEU A 99 -12.44 14.68 11.68
CA LEU A 99 -12.50 13.27 11.27
C LEU A 99 -11.14 12.69 10.84
N PRO A 100 -10.35 13.36 9.97
CA PRO A 100 -9.02 12.90 9.60
C PRO A 100 -8.04 12.83 10.78
N TRP A 101 -8.13 13.78 11.72
CA TRP A 101 -7.30 13.77 12.91
C TRP A 101 -7.66 12.61 13.84
N LEU A 102 -8.95 12.37 14.05
CA LEU A 102 -9.41 11.21 14.82
C LEU A 102 -8.91 9.90 14.21
N ALA A 103 -9.01 9.75 12.90
CA ALA A 103 -8.51 8.57 12.20
C ALA A 103 -7.00 8.37 12.38
N ILE A 104 -6.20 9.44 12.33
CA ILE A 104 -4.76 9.37 12.59
C ILE A 104 -4.48 8.92 14.03
N VAL A 105 -5.17 9.49 15.00
CA VAL A 105 -5.02 9.11 16.42
C VAL A 105 -5.38 7.63 16.63
N MET A 106 -6.47 7.17 16.02
CA MET A 106 -6.87 5.75 16.07
C MET A 106 -5.84 4.83 15.41
N CYS A 107 -5.27 5.21 14.26
CA CYS A 107 -4.21 4.44 13.60
C CYS A 107 -2.93 4.38 14.46
N ILE A 108 -2.54 5.50 15.07
CA ILE A 108 -1.38 5.53 15.99
C ILE A 108 -1.66 4.67 17.23
N GLY A 109 -2.87 4.77 17.80
CA GLY A 109 -3.28 3.95 18.93
C GLY A 109 -3.23 2.45 18.62
N ALA A 110 -3.74 2.05 17.46
CA ALA A 110 -3.65 0.67 17.01
C ALA A 110 -2.20 0.19 16.83
N LEU A 111 -1.33 1.05 16.30
CA LEU A 111 0.09 0.74 16.13
C LEU A 111 0.80 0.57 17.47
N VAL A 112 0.49 1.42 18.45
CA VAL A 112 1.01 1.32 19.82
C VAL A 112 0.55 0.01 20.48
N LEU A 113 -0.72 -0.38 20.32
CA LEU A 113 -1.23 -1.65 20.85
C LEU A 113 -0.48 -2.84 20.24
N VAL A 114 -0.20 -2.84 18.95
CA VAL A 114 0.60 -3.88 18.28
C VAL A 114 2.02 -3.95 18.82
N VAL A 115 2.64 -2.81 19.15
CA VAL A 115 3.99 -2.75 19.72
C VAL A 115 4.02 -3.29 21.15
N LEU A 116 2.96 -3.05 21.94
CA LEU A 116 2.85 -3.50 23.33
C LEU A 116 2.55 -5.00 23.45
N ASP A 117 1.92 -5.58 22.41
CA ASP A 117 1.60 -7.00 22.39
C ASP A 117 2.86 -7.83 22.04
N GLU A 118 3.34 -8.62 23.00
CA GLU A 118 4.53 -9.47 22.82
C GLU A 118 4.34 -10.52 21.73
N THR A 119 3.13 -10.99 21.52
CA THR A 119 2.78 -11.98 20.48
C THR A 119 2.95 -11.39 19.09
N GLN A 120 2.73 -10.10 18.94
CA GLN A 120 2.79 -9.37 17.67
C GLN A 120 4.18 -8.79 17.36
N ARG A 121 5.10 -8.78 18.30
CA ARG A 121 6.48 -8.28 18.10
C ARG A 121 7.21 -9.00 16.97
N SER A 122 7.04 -10.30 16.85
CA SER A 122 7.62 -11.09 15.74
C SER A 122 7.16 -10.57 14.37
N THR A 123 5.94 -10.09 14.28
CA THR A 123 5.36 -9.51 13.06
C THR A 123 6.02 -8.18 12.71
N LEU A 124 6.33 -7.34 13.69
CA LEU A 124 7.06 -6.08 13.47
C LEU A 124 8.44 -6.33 12.89
N TYR A 125 9.18 -7.34 13.40
CA TYR A 125 10.48 -7.70 12.86
C TYR A 125 10.42 -8.18 11.40
N CYS A 126 9.35 -8.87 11.01
CA CYS A 126 9.12 -9.26 9.62
C CYS A 126 8.68 -8.09 8.74
N MET A 127 7.96 -7.11 9.30
CA MET A 127 7.46 -5.96 8.56
C MET A 127 8.55 -4.96 8.17
N ILE A 128 9.53 -4.74 9.05
CA ILE A 128 10.63 -3.80 8.78
C ILE A 128 11.37 -4.16 7.48
N PRO A 129 11.88 -5.41 7.28
CA PRO A 129 12.54 -5.78 6.04
C PRO A 129 11.58 -5.77 4.83
N PHE A 130 10.30 -6.07 5.03
CA PHE A 130 9.30 -6.01 3.97
C PHE A 130 9.11 -4.57 3.46
N VAL A 131 8.91 -3.62 4.36
CA VAL A 131 8.78 -2.19 4.01
C VAL A 131 10.07 -1.67 3.39
N ALA A 132 11.23 -2.04 3.92
CA ALA A 132 12.53 -1.67 3.35
C ALA A 132 12.71 -2.22 1.93
N CYS A 133 12.29 -3.45 1.68
CA CYS A 133 12.31 -4.07 0.35
C CYS A 133 11.39 -3.35 -0.64
N CYS A 134 10.17 -3.00 -0.20
CA CYS A 134 9.24 -2.21 -1.01
C CYS A 134 9.80 -0.84 -1.36
N TYR A 135 10.44 -0.17 -0.39
CA TYR A 135 11.05 1.14 -0.61
C TYR A 135 12.27 1.06 -1.53
N ALA A 136 13.09 0.03 -1.38
CA ALA A 136 14.23 -0.24 -2.26
C ALA A 136 13.78 -0.54 -3.69
N ALA A 137 12.73 -1.33 -3.86
CA ALA A 137 12.13 -1.62 -5.17
C ALA A 137 11.58 -0.34 -5.83
N TYR A 138 10.88 0.49 -5.06
CA TYR A 138 10.38 1.79 -5.54
C TYR A 138 11.54 2.68 -6.01
N TYR A 139 12.58 2.80 -5.20
CA TYR A 139 13.75 3.64 -5.51
C TYR A 139 14.52 3.14 -6.74
N ALA A 140 14.64 1.82 -6.89
CA ALA A 140 15.25 1.20 -8.06
C ALA A 140 14.46 1.50 -9.36
N LEU A 141 13.12 1.41 -9.30
CA LEU A 141 12.25 1.74 -10.42
C LEU A 141 12.29 3.23 -10.77
N GLU A 142 12.33 4.10 -9.77
CA GLU A 142 12.46 5.55 -9.99
C GLU A 142 13.80 5.92 -10.64
N ARG A 143 14.90 5.27 -10.24
CA ARG A 143 16.21 5.43 -10.89
C ARG A 143 16.20 5.00 -12.36
N GLN A 144 15.56 3.87 -12.67
CA GLN A 144 15.40 3.42 -14.05
C GLN A 144 14.60 4.42 -14.89
N ARG A 145 13.54 4.96 -14.32
CA ARG A 145 12.67 5.97 -14.95
C ARG A 145 13.41 7.28 -15.27
N LYS A 146 14.29 7.72 -14.38
CA LYS A 146 15.13 8.90 -14.59
C LYS A 146 16.19 8.66 -15.69
N ARG A 147 16.69 7.44 -15.82
CA ARG A 147 17.63 7.08 -16.89
C ARG A 147 16.96 7.07 -18.27
N GLU A 148 15.75 6.51 -18.38
CA GLU A 148 14.97 6.48 -19.63
C GLU A 148 14.53 7.88 -20.11
N LYS A 149 14.39 8.86 -19.19
CA LYS A 149 14.06 10.24 -19.56
C LYS A 149 15.26 11.04 -20.04
N ASN A 150 16.47 10.61 -19.73
CA ASN A 150 17.72 11.29 -20.09
C ASN A 150 18.41 10.71 -21.36
N THR A 151 17.81 9.68 -21.97
CA THR A 151 18.22 9.08 -23.24
C THR A 151 17.21 9.41 -24.31
#